data_ba71572e381ac33bf96ef886bf95cc20
#
_entry.id   ba71572e381ac33bf96ef886bf95cc20
#
_cell.length_a   1.000
_cell.length_b   1.000
_cell.length_c   1.000
_cell.angle_alpha   90.00
_cell.angle_beta   90.00
_cell.angle_gamma   90.00
#
_symmetry.space_group_name_H-M   'P 1'
#
loop_
_entity.id
_entity.type
_entity.pdbx_description
1 polymer ?
#
loop_
_entity_poly.entity_id
_entity_poly.type
_entity_poly.pdbx_seq_one_letter_code
_entity_poly.pdbx_strand_id
1 'polypeptide(L)' 'MTELEIMQHAKGYLDKLAKGIDPLTDREVPENDIINNVRISRCLFYVSDVLRQVI' A
#
# COMPACT_ATOMS: atom_id res chain seq x y z
N MET A 1 4.22 -4.13 19.94
CA MET A 1 4.82 -4.06 18.61
C MET A 1 5.92 -3.01 18.57
N THR A 2 7.02 -3.31 17.90
CA THR A 2 8.07 -2.33 17.66
C THR A 2 7.70 -1.43 16.48
N GLU A 3 8.36 -0.28 16.39
CA GLU A 3 8.21 0.59 15.21
C GLU A 3 8.53 -0.14 13.91
N LEU A 4 9.58 -0.96 13.92
CA LEU A 4 9.95 -1.73 12.73
C LEU A 4 8.83 -2.67 12.29
N GLU A 5 8.21 -3.36 13.23
CA GLU A 5 7.09 -4.26 12.92
C GLU A 5 5.90 -3.48 12.34
N ILE A 6 5.59 -2.32 12.91
CA ILE A 6 4.52 -1.46 12.41
C ILE A 6 4.82 -1.01 10.99
N MET A 7 6.07 -0.59 10.72
CA MET A 7 6.47 -0.18 9.37
C MET A 7 6.38 -1.32 8.36
N GLN A 8 6.76 -2.53 8.76
CA GLN A 8 6.65 -3.71 7.89
C GLN A 8 5.20 -4.02 7.55
N HIS A 9 4.30 -3.96 8.52
CA HIS A 9 2.86 -4.17 8.29
C HIS A 9 2.30 -3.08 7.38
N ALA A 10 2.63 -1.82 7.66
CA ALA A 10 2.17 -0.69 6.83
C ALA A 10 2.65 -0.82 5.40
N LYS A 11 3.91 -1.22 5.20
CA LYS A 11 4.45 -1.43 3.86
C LYS A 11 3.69 -2.52 3.11
N GLY A 12 3.36 -3.61 3.78
CA GLY A 12 2.57 -4.69 3.18
C GLY A 12 1.20 -4.22 2.73
N TYR A 13 0.52 -3.43 3.55
CA TYR A 13 -0.77 -2.85 3.20
C TYR A 13 -0.65 -1.88 2.02
N LEU A 14 0.36 -1.01 2.05
CA LEU A 14 0.58 -0.03 0.99
C LEU A 14 0.90 -0.71 -0.35
N ASP A 15 1.69 -1.76 -0.34
CA ASP A 15 2.01 -2.52 -1.55
C ASP A 15 0.76 -3.08 -2.20
N LYS A 16 -0.14 -3.65 -1.42
CA LYS A 16 -1.40 -4.19 -1.93
C LYS A 16 -2.32 -3.09 -2.43
N LEU A 17 -2.51 -2.02 -1.66
CA LEU A 17 -3.34 -0.90 -2.06
C LEU A 17 -2.83 -0.26 -3.36
N ALA A 18 -1.52 -0.11 -3.50
CA ALA A 18 -0.92 0.45 -4.71
C ALA A 18 -1.20 -0.40 -5.95
N LYS A 19 -1.39 -1.69 -5.77
CA LYS A 19 -1.75 -2.63 -6.85
C LYS A 19 -3.25 -2.74 -7.07
N GLY A 20 -4.06 -2.01 -6.30
CA GLY A 20 -5.51 -2.09 -6.39
C GLY A 20 -6.09 -3.33 -5.73
N ILE A 21 -5.43 -3.83 -4.69
CA ILE A 21 -5.87 -5.00 -3.93
C ILE A 21 -6.20 -4.58 -2.50
N ASP A 22 -7.35 -5.02 -2.01
CA ASP A 22 -7.74 -4.81 -0.61
C ASP A 22 -6.85 -5.67 0.29
N PRO A 23 -6.05 -5.06 1.18
CA PRO A 23 -5.14 -5.82 2.03
C PRO A 23 -5.84 -6.68 3.09
N LEU A 24 -7.11 -6.40 3.36
CA LEU A 24 -7.88 -7.15 4.37
C LEU A 24 -8.53 -8.40 3.80
N THR A 25 -8.88 -8.39 2.51
CA THR A 25 -9.60 -9.50 1.87
C THR A 25 -8.83 -10.13 0.73
N ASP A 26 -7.74 -9.51 0.27
CA ASP A 26 -6.96 -9.89 -0.91
C ASP A 26 -7.76 -9.88 -2.21
N ARG A 27 -8.88 -9.16 -2.23
CA ARG A 27 -9.72 -9.01 -3.43
C ARG A 27 -9.36 -7.73 -4.17
N GLU A 28 -9.61 -7.72 -5.47
CA GLU A 28 -9.42 -6.52 -6.27
C GLU A 28 -10.41 -5.43 -5.84
N VAL A 29 -9.89 -4.20 -5.73
CA VAL A 29 -10.70 -3.02 -5.46
C VAL A 29 -11.41 -2.62 -6.75
N PRO A 30 -12.68 -2.16 -6.70
CA PRO A 30 -13.40 -1.70 -7.90
C PRO A 30 -12.64 -0.64 -8.69
N GLU A 31 -12.75 -0.68 -10.02
CA GLU A 31 -12.03 0.25 -10.91
C GLU A 31 -12.32 1.72 -10.62
N ASN A 32 -13.52 2.03 -10.18
CA ASN A 32 -13.93 3.39 -9.88
C ASN A 32 -13.60 3.82 -8.44
N ASP A 33 -12.95 2.97 -7.67
CA ASP A 33 -12.52 3.32 -6.32
C ASP A 33 -11.36 4.32 -6.39
N ILE A 34 -11.28 5.20 -5.39
CA ILE A 34 -10.22 6.21 -5.31
C ILE A 34 -8.82 5.57 -5.28
N ILE A 35 -8.69 4.38 -4.70
CA ILE A 35 -7.42 3.66 -4.61
C ILE A 35 -6.88 3.29 -6.00
N ASN A 36 -7.77 3.08 -6.98
CA ASN A 36 -7.39 2.76 -8.35
C ASN A 36 -7.07 4.00 -9.20
N ASN A 37 -7.15 5.19 -8.63
CA ASN A 37 -6.74 6.40 -9.33
C ASN A 37 -5.21 6.39 -9.51
N VAL A 38 -4.74 6.70 -10.71
CA VAL A 38 -3.30 6.67 -11.05
C VAL A 38 -2.48 7.57 -10.13
N ARG A 39 -3.01 8.74 -9.77
CA ARG A 39 -2.29 9.66 -8.88
C ARG A 39 -2.15 9.09 -7.48
N ILE A 40 -3.18 8.46 -6.97
CA ILE A 40 -3.16 7.82 -5.66
C ILE A 40 -2.21 6.62 -5.68
N SER A 41 -2.28 5.78 -6.70
CA SER A 41 -1.37 4.64 -6.86
C SER A 41 0.10 5.08 -6.84
N ARG A 42 0.43 6.15 -7.56
CA ARG A 42 1.79 6.68 -7.58
C ARG A 42 2.25 7.14 -6.19
N CYS A 43 1.38 7.80 -5.45
CA CYS A 43 1.68 8.20 -4.07
C CYS A 43 1.95 6.98 -3.19
N LEU A 44 1.11 5.95 -3.31
CA LEU A 44 1.27 4.74 -2.52
C LEU A 44 2.57 4.01 -2.84
N PHE A 45 2.92 3.88 -4.13
CA PHE A 45 4.20 3.30 -4.53
C PHE A 45 5.37 4.09 -4.00
N TYR A 46 5.30 5.42 -4.06
CA TYR A 46 6.36 6.28 -3.54
C TYR A 46 6.57 6.06 -2.04
N VAL A 47 5.51 6.10 -1.26
CA VAL A 47 5.59 5.91 0.20
C VAL A 47 6.09 4.50 0.52
N SER A 48 5.60 3.49 -0.18
CA SER A 48 6.06 2.11 0.00
C SER A 48 7.55 1.97 -0.28
N ASP A 49 8.05 2.65 -1.33
CA ASP A 49 9.46 2.63 -1.67
C ASP A 49 10.33 3.31 -0.59
N VAL A 50 9.86 4.42 -0.04
CA VAL A 50 10.53 5.08 1.07
C VAL A 50 10.62 4.16 2.29
N LEU A 51 9.53 3.46 2.63
CA LEU A 51 9.53 2.51 3.73
C LEU A 51 10.50 1.35 3.48
N ARG A 52 10.58 0.86 2.25
CA ARG A 52 11.51 -0.19 1.89
C ARG A 52 12.96 0.23 2.14
N GLN A 53 13.30 1.47 1.92
CA GLN A 53 14.63 2.00 2.17
C GLN A 53 14.96 2.11 3.67
N VAL A 54 13.94 2.34 4.48
CA VAL A 54 14.09 2.47 5.94
C VAL A 54 14.16 1.09 6.61
N ILE A 55 13.38 0.16 6.11
CA ILE A 55 13.34 -1.20 6.63
C ILE A 55 14.54 -1.99 6.13
#